data_5fef9fc7f2460915b2bc39dcfc309d27
#
_entry.id   5fef9fc7f2460915b2bc39dcfc309d27
#
_cell.length_a   1.000
_cell.length_b   1.000
_cell.length_c   1.000
_cell.angle_alpha   90.00
_cell.angle_beta   90.00
_cell.angle_gamma   90.00
#
_symmetry.space_group_name_H-M   'P 1'
#
loop_
_entity.id
_entity.type
_entity.pdbx_description
1 polymer ?
#
loop_
_entity_poly.entity_id
_entity_poly.type
_entity_poly.pdbx_seq_one_letter_code
_entity_poly.pdbx_strand_id
1 'polypeptide(L)'
;MSRSILVFDSGVGGLSILAEMQKLLPQHHYHYLFDHARLPYGELAEQTLIKGCVALILPMIEQVQADIVVIACNSASTLVLPALRAALSIPVVGVVPAIKPAAQLSHTKHIGLLATPGTIKREYTHRLINQYASDCKVELFGSSELVMLAEQKCAGLPVSIDKLTLLLQPIVATHVDVLVLGCTHFPMLRDEITTVLGNDIILLDSGEAIARRVQQLLHSNVMHELEPNYIANAYYTGDISDGLMQLLKTKGFEQIKKLTANGQLIK
;
A
#
# COMPACT_ATOMS: atom_id res chain seq x y z
N MET A 1 16.16 -3.79 20.81
CA MET A 1 17.13 -3.63 19.71
C MET A 1 16.39 -3.14 18.49
N SER A 2 16.99 -2.21 17.73
CA SER A 2 16.45 -1.78 16.45
C SER A 2 16.40 -2.93 15.44
N ARG A 3 15.37 -2.96 14.58
CA ARG A 3 15.18 -3.94 13.51
C ARG A 3 15.18 -3.26 12.17
N SER A 4 15.55 -3.99 11.12
CA SER A 4 15.53 -3.56 9.73
C SER A 4 14.24 -4.04 9.07
N ILE A 5 13.41 -3.11 8.59
CA ILE A 5 12.11 -3.38 7.98
C ILE A 5 12.18 -3.02 6.50
N LEU A 6 12.02 -4.00 5.62
CA LEU A 6 11.88 -3.76 4.18
C LEU A 6 10.41 -3.59 3.83
N VAL A 7 10.04 -2.45 3.26
CA VAL A 7 8.69 -2.12 2.80
C VAL A 7 8.67 -2.05 1.29
N PHE A 8 7.86 -2.85 0.63
CA PHE A 8 7.77 -2.92 -0.83
C PHE A 8 6.42 -2.43 -1.34
N ASP A 9 6.45 -1.60 -2.38
CA ASP A 9 5.27 -1.16 -3.13
C ASP A 9 5.56 -1.02 -4.64
N SER A 10 4.53 -0.83 -5.45
CA SER A 10 4.67 -0.52 -6.89
C SER A 10 5.00 0.94 -7.18
N GLY A 11 4.71 1.85 -6.25
CA GLY A 11 4.89 3.29 -6.37
C GLY A 11 5.08 3.96 -5.02
N VAL A 12 4.64 5.21 -4.88
CA VAL A 12 4.74 5.94 -3.60
C VAL A 12 3.55 5.67 -2.66
N GLY A 13 2.54 4.91 -3.10
CA GLY A 13 1.36 4.59 -2.30
C GLY A 13 1.69 3.93 -0.94
N GLY A 14 2.67 3.04 -0.91
CA GLY A 14 3.11 2.35 0.30
C GLY A 14 3.68 3.27 1.39
N LEU A 15 3.96 4.53 1.08
CA LEU A 15 4.31 5.54 2.09
C LEU A 15 3.17 5.76 3.09
N SER A 16 1.92 5.47 2.71
CA SER A 16 0.77 5.50 3.63
C SER A 16 0.92 4.45 4.73
N ILE A 17 1.32 3.23 4.36
CA ILE A 17 1.58 2.12 5.30
C ILE A 17 2.84 2.39 6.13
N LEU A 18 3.91 2.89 5.47
CA LEU A 18 5.15 3.24 6.13
C LEU A 18 4.93 4.27 7.23
N ALA A 19 4.12 5.31 6.97
CA ALA A 19 3.81 6.35 7.94
C ALA A 19 3.15 5.78 9.21
N GLU A 20 2.22 4.83 9.09
CA GLU A 20 1.59 4.19 10.24
C GLU A 20 2.58 3.31 11.02
N MET A 21 3.49 2.62 10.32
CA MET A 21 4.55 1.87 10.99
C MET A 21 5.54 2.80 11.73
N GLN A 22 5.95 3.91 11.14
CA GLN A 22 6.86 4.88 11.77
C GLN A 22 6.26 5.50 13.02
N LYS A 23 4.94 5.76 13.03
CA LYS A 23 4.23 6.23 14.24
C LYS A 23 4.25 5.20 15.36
N LEU A 24 4.01 3.93 15.04
CA LEU A 24 3.86 2.87 16.04
C LEU A 24 5.21 2.28 16.46
N LEU A 25 6.21 2.33 15.60
CA LEU A 25 7.52 1.66 15.73
C LEU A 25 8.68 2.62 15.43
N PRO A 26 8.79 3.77 16.12
CA PRO A 26 9.76 4.84 15.79
C PRO A 26 11.23 4.46 16.05
N GLN A 27 11.49 3.27 16.62
CA GLN A 27 12.84 2.79 16.96
C GLN A 27 13.46 1.87 15.92
N HIS A 28 12.76 1.56 14.81
CA HIS A 28 13.25 0.62 13.79
C HIS A 28 13.73 1.34 12.55
N HIS A 29 14.62 0.73 11.76
CA HIS A 29 15.10 1.26 10.50
C HIS A 29 14.21 0.81 9.35
N TYR A 30 14.00 1.68 8.35
CA TYR A 30 13.10 1.44 7.24
C TYR A 30 13.81 1.52 5.90
N HIS A 31 13.56 0.53 5.07
CA HIS A 31 14.01 0.48 3.69
C HIS A 31 12.77 0.41 2.79
N TYR A 32 12.47 1.52 2.12
CA TYR A 32 11.33 1.62 1.22
C TYR A 32 11.76 1.29 -0.20
N LEU A 33 11.30 0.18 -0.75
CA LEU A 33 11.59 -0.28 -2.11
C LEU A 33 10.33 -0.14 -2.95
N PHE A 34 10.37 0.58 -4.08
CA PHE A 34 9.23 0.68 -4.96
C PHE A 34 9.58 0.48 -6.44
N ASP A 35 8.72 -0.24 -7.14
CA ASP A 35 8.91 -0.64 -8.54
C ASP A 35 8.20 0.31 -9.50
N HIS A 36 8.66 1.55 -9.55
CA HIS A 36 8.06 2.59 -10.38
C HIS A 36 8.12 2.27 -11.89
N ALA A 37 9.11 1.49 -12.33
CA ALA A 37 9.24 1.08 -13.73
C ALA A 37 8.05 0.25 -14.24
N ARG A 38 7.29 -0.42 -13.35
CA ARG A 38 6.16 -1.28 -13.71
C ARG A 38 4.82 -0.78 -13.17
N LEU A 39 4.77 0.44 -12.64
CA LEU A 39 3.54 1.08 -12.17
C LEU A 39 2.58 1.35 -13.36
N PRO A 40 1.26 1.11 -13.24
CA PRO A 40 0.52 0.55 -12.10
C PRO A 40 0.42 -0.99 -12.12
N TYR A 41 0.64 -1.63 -11.00
CA TYR A 41 0.61 -3.09 -10.86
C TYR A 41 -0.76 -3.74 -11.08
N GLY A 42 -1.83 -2.95 -10.96
CA GLY A 42 -3.20 -3.44 -11.16
C GLY A 42 -3.53 -3.91 -12.57
N GLU A 43 -2.68 -3.60 -13.55
CA GLU A 43 -2.86 -3.94 -14.97
C GLU A 43 -1.87 -5.01 -15.45
N LEU A 44 -0.89 -5.38 -14.62
CA LEU A 44 0.13 -6.34 -15.01
C LEU A 44 -0.41 -7.78 -15.07
N ALA A 45 0.12 -8.54 -16.04
CA ALA A 45 -0.04 -9.99 -16.04
C ALA A 45 0.57 -10.59 -14.77
N GLU A 46 -0.11 -11.57 -14.16
CA GLU A 46 0.25 -12.13 -12.84
C GLU A 46 1.68 -12.65 -12.79
N GLN A 47 2.11 -13.38 -13.80
CA GLN A 47 3.48 -13.93 -13.86
C GLN A 47 4.55 -12.84 -13.96
N THR A 48 4.27 -11.75 -14.69
CA THR A 48 5.16 -10.59 -14.78
C THR A 48 5.29 -9.90 -13.43
N LEU A 49 4.17 -9.72 -12.73
CA LEU A 49 4.13 -9.12 -11.42
C LEU A 49 4.91 -9.99 -10.40
N ILE A 50 4.63 -11.29 -10.33
CA ILE A 50 5.30 -12.20 -9.38
C ILE A 50 6.81 -12.22 -9.61
N LYS A 51 7.25 -12.45 -10.86
CA LYS A 51 8.68 -12.50 -11.21
C LYS A 51 9.39 -11.17 -10.91
N GLY A 52 8.76 -10.05 -11.28
CA GLY A 52 9.31 -8.72 -11.04
C GLY A 52 9.49 -8.42 -9.55
N CYS A 53 8.48 -8.71 -8.74
CA CYS A 53 8.56 -8.51 -7.28
C CYS A 53 9.66 -9.37 -6.65
N VAL A 54 9.69 -10.66 -6.97
CA VAL A 54 10.68 -11.60 -6.40
C VAL A 54 12.11 -11.17 -6.76
N ALA A 55 12.33 -10.78 -8.03
CA ALA A 55 13.64 -10.33 -8.50
C ALA A 55 14.14 -9.04 -7.82
N LEU A 56 13.24 -8.18 -7.35
CA LEU A 56 13.60 -6.95 -6.64
C LEU A 56 13.75 -7.19 -5.13
N ILE A 57 12.82 -7.95 -4.54
CA ILE A 57 12.73 -8.08 -3.08
C ILE A 57 13.84 -8.97 -2.53
N LEU A 58 14.13 -10.12 -3.14
CA LEU A 58 15.11 -11.06 -2.59
C LEU A 58 16.52 -10.46 -2.46
N PRO A 59 17.12 -9.83 -3.49
CA PRO A 59 18.43 -9.20 -3.35
C PRO A 59 18.42 -8.06 -2.33
N MET A 60 17.33 -7.32 -2.24
CA MET A 60 17.25 -6.19 -1.31
C MET A 60 17.18 -6.65 0.15
N ILE A 61 16.54 -7.77 0.46
CA ILE A 61 16.54 -8.36 1.80
C ILE A 61 17.97 -8.61 2.30
N GLU A 62 18.80 -9.20 1.45
CA GLU A 62 20.19 -9.47 1.77
C GLU A 62 21.01 -8.18 1.92
N GLN A 63 20.79 -7.22 1.01
CA GLN A 63 21.50 -5.95 1.01
C GLN A 63 21.21 -5.10 2.26
N VAL A 64 19.98 -5.07 2.75
CA VAL A 64 19.59 -4.26 3.91
C VAL A 64 19.50 -5.06 5.21
N GLN A 65 19.84 -6.36 5.17
CA GLN A 65 19.76 -7.27 6.32
C GLN A 65 18.36 -7.20 6.97
N ALA A 66 17.31 -7.35 6.17
CA ALA A 66 15.94 -7.18 6.64
C ALA A 66 15.53 -8.27 7.65
N ASP A 67 15.00 -7.88 8.80
CA ASP A 67 14.40 -8.77 9.80
C ASP A 67 12.96 -9.17 9.45
N ILE A 68 12.27 -8.35 8.65
CA ILE A 68 10.88 -8.53 8.21
C ILE A 68 10.65 -7.83 6.87
N VAL A 69 9.77 -8.39 6.06
CA VAL A 69 9.31 -7.79 4.79
C VAL A 69 7.85 -7.45 4.86
N VAL A 70 7.49 -6.23 4.46
CA VAL A 70 6.11 -5.77 4.33
C VAL A 70 5.81 -5.49 2.87
N ILE A 71 4.91 -6.28 2.27
CA ILE A 71 4.38 -6.04 0.94
C ILE A 71 3.21 -5.06 1.10
N ALA A 72 3.51 -3.77 0.97
CA ALA A 72 2.54 -2.69 1.16
C ALA A 72 1.54 -2.61 -0.01
N CYS A 73 1.92 -3.04 -1.21
CA CYS A 73 1.06 -3.04 -2.39
C CYS A 73 -0.05 -4.10 -2.29
N ASN A 74 -1.33 -3.68 -2.32
CA ASN A 74 -2.47 -4.61 -2.34
C ASN A 74 -2.43 -5.54 -3.57
N SER A 75 -2.16 -4.99 -4.76
CA SER A 75 -2.06 -5.79 -5.98
C SER A 75 -0.96 -6.85 -5.91
N ALA A 76 0.21 -6.51 -5.36
CA ALA A 76 1.30 -7.46 -5.15
C ALA A 76 0.93 -8.50 -4.10
N SER A 77 0.37 -8.10 -2.96
CA SER A 77 0.04 -8.98 -1.84
C SER A 77 -0.88 -10.13 -2.23
N THR A 78 -1.80 -9.91 -3.17
CA THR A 78 -2.71 -10.97 -3.62
C THR A 78 -2.03 -12.12 -4.38
N LEU A 79 -0.79 -11.92 -4.87
CA LEU A 79 -0.09 -12.87 -5.74
C LEU A 79 1.28 -13.32 -5.23
N VAL A 80 2.08 -12.40 -4.64
CA VAL A 80 3.50 -12.71 -4.38
C VAL A 80 3.76 -13.38 -3.05
N LEU A 81 2.83 -13.29 -2.09
CA LEU A 81 3.04 -13.81 -0.73
C LEU A 81 3.39 -15.30 -0.67
N PRO A 82 2.75 -16.21 -1.45
CA PRO A 82 3.13 -17.63 -1.43
C PRO A 82 4.59 -17.84 -1.87
N ALA A 83 5.02 -17.18 -2.94
CA ALA A 83 6.38 -17.31 -3.47
C ALA A 83 7.43 -16.77 -2.49
N LEU A 84 7.19 -15.59 -1.88
CA LEU A 84 8.11 -15.01 -0.91
C LEU A 84 8.18 -15.84 0.37
N ARG A 85 7.05 -16.31 0.89
CA ARG A 85 7.01 -17.14 2.10
C ARG A 85 7.67 -18.52 1.92
N ALA A 86 7.68 -19.06 0.70
CA ALA A 86 8.41 -20.28 0.39
C ALA A 86 9.92 -20.07 0.29
N ALA A 87 10.36 -18.85 -0.10
CA ALA A 87 11.77 -18.53 -0.30
C ALA A 87 12.47 -17.94 0.94
N LEU A 88 11.72 -17.46 1.94
CA LEU A 88 12.26 -16.68 3.06
C LEU A 88 11.98 -17.34 4.40
N SER A 89 12.97 -17.28 5.30
CA SER A 89 12.83 -17.66 6.71
C SER A 89 12.36 -16.52 7.61
N ILE A 90 12.45 -15.27 7.15
CA ILE A 90 11.96 -14.10 7.88
C ILE A 90 10.46 -13.88 7.66
N PRO A 91 9.75 -13.21 8.58
CA PRO A 91 8.34 -12.93 8.43
C PRO A 91 8.03 -12.07 7.18
N VAL A 92 6.96 -12.43 6.46
CA VAL A 92 6.43 -11.66 5.32
C VAL A 92 4.99 -11.26 5.61
N VAL A 93 4.77 -9.95 5.78
CA VAL A 93 3.46 -9.33 5.98
C VAL A 93 2.96 -8.77 4.65
N GLY A 94 1.74 -9.12 4.27
CA GLY A 94 1.08 -8.53 3.10
C GLY A 94 -0.11 -7.68 3.51
N VAL A 95 -0.33 -6.60 2.79
CA VAL A 95 -1.53 -5.77 2.94
C VAL A 95 -2.72 -6.48 2.30
N VAL A 96 -3.82 -6.51 3.01
CA VAL A 96 -5.11 -7.04 2.52
C VAL A 96 -6.19 -5.98 2.67
N PRO A 97 -7.18 -5.92 1.76
CA PRO A 97 -8.29 -5.01 1.92
C PRO A 97 -9.03 -5.22 3.26
N ALA A 98 -9.41 -4.13 3.90
CA ALA A 98 -10.02 -4.12 5.24
C ALA A 98 -11.50 -4.58 5.23
N ILE A 99 -11.81 -5.70 4.56
CA ILE A 99 -13.18 -6.22 4.38
C ILE A 99 -13.82 -6.59 5.72
N LYS A 100 -13.09 -7.32 6.59
CA LYS A 100 -13.61 -7.73 7.89
C LYS A 100 -14.03 -6.54 8.77
N PRO A 101 -13.18 -5.54 9.03
CA PRO A 101 -13.60 -4.38 9.81
C PRO A 101 -14.68 -3.54 9.11
N ALA A 102 -14.71 -3.48 7.77
CA ALA A 102 -15.77 -2.79 7.04
C ALA A 102 -17.14 -3.45 7.28
N ALA A 103 -17.23 -4.78 7.19
CA ALA A 103 -18.46 -5.52 7.47
C ALA A 103 -18.96 -5.35 8.92
N GLN A 104 -18.03 -5.14 9.86
CA GLN A 104 -18.36 -4.87 11.27
C GLN A 104 -18.84 -3.41 11.50
N LEU A 105 -18.26 -2.45 10.77
CA LEU A 105 -18.59 -1.02 10.90
C LEU A 105 -19.87 -0.64 10.16
N SER A 106 -20.19 -1.32 9.06
CA SER A 106 -21.32 -0.98 8.22
C SER A 106 -22.65 -1.19 8.96
N HIS A 107 -23.47 -0.14 9.01
CA HIS A 107 -24.83 -0.16 9.54
C HIS A 107 -25.84 -0.64 8.50
N THR A 108 -25.64 -0.26 7.24
CA THR A 108 -26.53 -0.63 6.13
C THR A 108 -26.27 -2.03 5.59
N LYS A 109 -25.17 -2.67 6.02
CA LYS A 109 -24.65 -3.93 5.43
C LYS A 109 -24.40 -3.81 3.91
N HIS A 110 -24.06 -2.60 3.46
CA HIS A 110 -23.73 -2.29 2.09
C HIS A 110 -22.38 -1.59 2.03
N ILE A 111 -21.32 -2.36 1.76
CA ILE A 111 -19.94 -1.89 1.75
C ILE A 111 -19.38 -1.81 0.33
N GLY A 112 -18.50 -0.85 0.08
CA GLY A 112 -17.76 -0.71 -1.17
C GLY A 112 -16.30 -1.14 -1.00
N LEU A 113 -15.73 -1.77 -2.01
CA LEU A 113 -14.29 -1.95 -2.15
C LEU A 113 -13.80 -1.18 -3.37
N LEU A 114 -13.06 -0.11 -3.14
CA LEU A 114 -12.37 0.66 -4.16
C LEU A 114 -10.93 0.17 -4.24
N ALA A 115 -10.53 -0.43 -5.38
CA ALA A 115 -9.21 -1.02 -5.55
C ALA A 115 -8.76 -0.94 -7.02
N THR A 116 -7.62 -1.52 -7.37
CA THR A 116 -7.22 -1.64 -8.78
C THR A 116 -8.03 -2.74 -9.49
N PRO A 117 -8.19 -2.68 -10.83
CA PRO A 117 -8.90 -3.71 -11.59
C PRO A 117 -8.39 -5.12 -11.35
N GLY A 118 -7.07 -5.29 -11.23
CA GLY A 118 -6.47 -6.58 -10.89
C GLY A 118 -6.88 -7.08 -9.51
N THR A 119 -6.90 -6.21 -8.50
CA THR A 119 -7.24 -6.59 -7.12
C THR A 119 -8.70 -7.04 -7.01
N ILE A 120 -9.64 -6.34 -7.64
CA ILE A 120 -11.08 -6.70 -7.55
C ILE A 120 -11.43 -7.99 -8.29
N LYS A 121 -10.69 -8.35 -9.33
CA LYS A 121 -10.94 -9.56 -10.15
C LYS A 121 -10.37 -10.83 -9.54
N ARG A 122 -9.43 -10.73 -8.59
CA ARG A 122 -8.71 -11.91 -8.07
C ARG A 122 -9.56 -12.73 -7.11
N GLU A 123 -9.44 -14.02 -7.23
CA GLU A 123 -10.10 -15.00 -6.35
C GLU A 123 -9.80 -14.76 -4.86
N TYR A 124 -8.60 -14.29 -4.55
CA TYR A 124 -8.21 -13.92 -3.19
C TYR A 124 -9.17 -12.88 -2.59
N THR A 125 -9.53 -11.83 -3.33
CA THR A 125 -10.47 -10.78 -2.90
C THR A 125 -11.86 -11.35 -2.67
N HIS A 126 -12.34 -12.19 -3.59
CA HIS A 126 -13.66 -12.85 -3.46
C HIS A 126 -13.70 -13.80 -2.26
N ARG A 127 -12.61 -14.53 -1.98
CA ARG A 127 -12.52 -15.37 -0.77
C ARG A 127 -12.61 -14.54 0.52
N LEU A 128 -11.94 -13.38 0.59
CA LEU A 128 -12.04 -12.48 1.74
C LEU A 128 -13.48 -11.99 1.95
N ILE A 129 -14.15 -11.60 0.87
CA ILE A 129 -15.55 -11.14 0.91
C ILE A 129 -16.45 -12.26 1.42
N ASN A 130 -16.36 -13.45 0.84
CA ASN A 130 -17.18 -14.61 1.25
C ASN A 130 -16.92 -15.01 2.70
N GLN A 131 -15.69 -14.88 3.17
CA GLN A 131 -15.31 -15.27 4.54
C GLN A 131 -15.77 -14.25 5.60
N TYR A 132 -15.71 -12.96 5.29
CA TYR A 132 -15.84 -11.90 6.30
C TYR A 132 -17.00 -10.93 6.10
N ALA A 133 -17.65 -10.95 4.95
CA ALA A 133 -18.74 -10.05 4.58
C ALA A 133 -19.89 -10.79 3.88
N SER A 134 -20.12 -12.07 4.22
CA SER A 134 -21.16 -12.88 3.61
C SER A 134 -22.59 -12.38 3.92
N ASP A 135 -22.75 -11.59 4.97
CA ASP A 135 -23.99 -10.93 5.38
C ASP A 135 -24.13 -9.50 4.84
N CYS A 136 -23.16 -9.06 4.03
CA CYS A 136 -23.14 -7.72 3.43
C CYS A 136 -23.31 -7.79 1.91
N LYS A 137 -23.95 -6.76 1.34
CA LYS A 137 -23.82 -6.46 -0.08
C LYS A 137 -22.47 -5.77 -0.28
N VAL A 138 -21.58 -6.35 -1.10
CA VAL A 138 -20.26 -5.80 -1.39
C VAL A 138 -20.21 -5.35 -2.84
N GLU A 139 -20.00 -4.06 -3.08
CA GLU A 139 -19.78 -3.50 -4.41
C GLU A 139 -18.30 -3.28 -4.69
N LEU A 140 -17.88 -3.63 -5.91
CA LEU A 140 -16.47 -3.61 -6.33
C LEU A 140 -16.25 -2.49 -7.35
N PHE A 141 -15.36 -1.55 -7.01
CA PHE A 141 -15.01 -0.41 -7.87
C PHE A 141 -13.53 -0.48 -8.22
N GLY A 142 -13.22 -0.60 -9.52
CA GLY A 142 -11.86 -0.74 -10.02
C GLY A 142 -11.37 0.50 -10.74
N SER A 143 -10.24 1.09 -10.30
CA SER A 143 -9.63 2.21 -11.01
C SER A 143 -8.10 2.19 -10.90
N SER A 144 -7.42 2.17 -12.06
CA SER A 144 -5.97 2.44 -12.14
C SER A 144 -5.70 3.94 -12.30
N GLU A 145 -6.66 4.70 -12.80
CA GLU A 145 -6.51 6.15 -12.94
C GLU A 145 -6.36 6.86 -11.60
N LEU A 146 -7.05 6.37 -10.56
CA LEU A 146 -6.87 6.88 -9.19
C LEU A 146 -5.45 6.68 -8.66
N VAL A 147 -4.76 5.59 -9.05
CA VAL A 147 -3.35 5.38 -8.73
C VAL A 147 -2.51 6.50 -9.33
N MET A 148 -2.72 6.81 -10.60
CA MET A 148 -1.96 7.87 -11.30
C MET A 148 -2.28 9.27 -10.76
N LEU A 149 -3.52 9.54 -10.35
CA LEU A 149 -3.86 10.81 -9.68
C LEU A 149 -3.15 10.96 -8.33
N ALA A 150 -3.03 9.88 -7.55
CA ALA A 150 -2.29 9.88 -6.30
C ALA A 150 -0.79 10.10 -6.51
N GLU A 151 -0.19 9.45 -7.52
CA GLU A 151 1.21 9.69 -7.90
C GLU A 151 1.44 11.15 -8.32
N GLN A 152 0.53 11.72 -9.13
CA GLN A 152 0.59 13.13 -9.53
C GLN A 152 0.50 14.06 -8.33
N LYS A 153 -0.44 13.82 -7.40
CA LYS A 153 -0.55 14.58 -6.15
C LYS A 153 0.75 14.51 -5.35
N CYS A 154 1.30 13.32 -5.22
CA CYS A 154 2.57 13.10 -4.51
C CYS A 154 3.75 13.79 -5.19
N ALA A 155 3.71 13.97 -6.51
CA ALA A 155 4.67 14.76 -7.27
C ALA A 155 4.45 16.29 -7.19
N GLY A 156 3.50 16.76 -6.37
CA GLY A 156 3.19 18.18 -6.19
C GLY A 156 2.25 18.78 -7.24
N LEU A 157 1.62 17.94 -8.06
CA LEU A 157 0.64 18.40 -9.06
C LEU A 157 -0.77 18.43 -8.46
N PRO A 158 -1.64 19.39 -8.88
CA PRO A 158 -3.00 19.47 -8.37
C PRO A 158 -3.84 18.27 -8.83
N VAL A 159 -4.73 17.82 -7.95
CA VAL A 159 -5.73 16.80 -8.30
C VAL A 159 -6.93 17.47 -8.96
N SER A 160 -7.30 17.01 -10.15
CA SER A 160 -8.53 17.45 -10.81
C SER A 160 -9.75 16.85 -10.10
N ILE A 161 -10.51 17.68 -9.40
CA ILE A 161 -11.74 17.27 -8.70
C ILE A 161 -12.80 16.81 -9.70
N ASP A 162 -12.92 17.45 -10.87
CA ASP A 162 -13.86 17.03 -11.91
C ASP A 162 -13.56 15.61 -12.40
N LYS A 163 -12.26 15.31 -12.66
CA LYS A 163 -11.85 13.95 -13.04
C LYS A 163 -12.12 12.95 -11.91
N LEU A 164 -11.82 13.33 -10.68
CA LEU A 164 -12.08 12.47 -9.52
C LEU A 164 -13.58 12.21 -9.36
N THR A 165 -14.43 13.22 -9.54
CA THR A 165 -15.89 13.09 -9.49
C THR A 165 -16.40 12.08 -10.52
N LEU A 166 -15.91 12.15 -11.76
CA LEU A 166 -16.28 11.18 -12.80
C LEU A 166 -15.87 9.74 -12.43
N LEU A 167 -14.67 9.56 -11.86
CA LEU A 167 -14.16 8.25 -11.45
C LEU A 167 -14.93 7.66 -10.26
N LEU A 168 -15.44 8.50 -9.37
CA LEU A 168 -16.17 8.09 -8.16
C LEU A 168 -17.70 8.08 -8.37
N GLN A 169 -18.22 8.56 -9.51
CA GLN A 169 -19.66 8.58 -9.80
C GLN A 169 -20.36 7.23 -9.58
N PRO A 170 -19.76 6.06 -9.95
CA PRO A 170 -20.39 4.77 -9.67
C PRO A 170 -20.60 4.52 -8.16
N ILE A 171 -19.77 5.08 -7.29
CA ILE A 171 -19.92 4.95 -5.83
C ILE A 171 -21.05 5.85 -5.33
N VAL A 172 -21.10 7.09 -5.80
CA VAL A 172 -22.17 8.06 -5.44
C VAL A 172 -23.57 7.52 -5.74
N ALA A 173 -23.69 6.70 -6.79
CA ALA A 173 -24.96 6.10 -7.19
C ALA A 173 -25.41 4.92 -6.27
N THR A 174 -24.64 4.59 -5.24
CA THR A 174 -24.91 3.47 -4.34
C THR A 174 -25.34 3.93 -2.94
N HIS A 175 -25.70 2.96 -2.09
CA HIS A 175 -26.02 3.19 -0.67
C HIS A 175 -24.92 2.65 0.27
N VAL A 176 -23.66 2.61 -0.20
CA VAL A 176 -22.54 2.19 0.64
C VAL A 176 -22.35 3.19 1.77
N ASP A 177 -22.18 2.69 2.99
CA ASP A 177 -21.88 3.50 4.18
C ASP A 177 -20.42 3.35 4.62
N VAL A 178 -19.74 2.29 4.17
CA VAL A 178 -18.30 2.08 4.38
C VAL A 178 -17.62 1.78 3.04
N LEU A 179 -16.59 2.56 2.71
CA LEU A 179 -15.77 2.36 1.51
C LEU A 179 -14.36 1.92 1.92
N VAL A 180 -13.99 0.70 1.57
CA VAL A 180 -12.63 0.18 1.77
C VAL A 180 -11.71 0.74 0.68
N LEU A 181 -10.67 1.44 1.08
CA LEU A 181 -9.59 1.92 0.22
C LEU A 181 -8.58 0.77 0.02
N GLY A 182 -8.86 -0.11 -0.93
CA GLY A 182 -8.12 -1.35 -1.19
C GLY A 182 -6.89 -1.17 -2.09
N CYS A 183 -6.31 0.03 -2.12
CA CYS A 183 -5.05 0.36 -2.76
C CYS A 183 -4.29 1.35 -1.89
N THR A 184 -2.98 1.18 -1.74
CA THR A 184 -2.11 2.03 -0.92
C THR A 184 -2.06 3.49 -1.35
N HIS A 185 -2.37 3.77 -2.61
CA HIS A 185 -2.44 5.12 -3.16
C HIS A 185 -3.71 5.89 -2.73
N PHE A 186 -4.81 5.19 -2.50
CA PHE A 186 -6.10 5.85 -2.27
C PHE A 186 -6.20 6.60 -0.94
N PRO A 187 -5.58 6.18 0.17
CA PRO A 187 -5.48 7.01 1.37
C PRO A 187 -4.79 8.36 1.15
N MET A 188 -3.92 8.49 0.14
CA MET A 188 -3.30 9.75 -0.23
C MET A 188 -4.27 10.76 -0.88
N LEU A 189 -5.40 10.27 -1.41
CA LEU A 189 -6.49 11.07 -1.97
C LEU A 189 -7.69 11.20 -1.01
N ARG A 190 -7.52 10.86 0.28
CA ARG A 190 -8.63 10.79 1.25
C ARG A 190 -9.46 12.08 1.30
N ASP A 191 -8.80 13.23 1.36
CA ASP A 191 -9.46 14.53 1.45
C ASP A 191 -10.28 14.84 0.20
N GLU A 192 -9.71 14.57 -0.98
CA GLU A 192 -10.39 14.77 -2.27
C GLU A 192 -11.53 13.77 -2.46
N ILE A 193 -11.33 12.50 -2.06
CA ILE A 193 -12.38 11.47 -2.07
C ILE A 193 -13.53 11.90 -1.14
N THR A 194 -13.22 12.37 0.06
CA THR A 194 -14.22 12.88 1.01
C THR A 194 -14.96 14.11 0.44
N THR A 195 -14.24 14.99 -0.26
CA THR A 195 -14.87 16.15 -0.92
C THR A 195 -15.92 15.74 -1.96
N VAL A 196 -15.67 14.64 -2.69
CA VAL A 196 -16.58 14.15 -3.74
C VAL A 196 -17.73 13.30 -3.16
N LEU A 197 -17.41 12.41 -2.21
CA LEU A 197 -18.38 11.43 -1.69
C LEU A 197 -19.19 11.95 -0.49
N GLY A 198 -18.72 13.03 0.15
CA GLY A 198 -19.30 13.53 1.41
C GLY A 198 -18.75 12.81 2.64
N ASN A 199 -19.22 13.23 3.83
CA ASN A 199 -18.76 12.71 5.12
C ASN A 199 -19.58 11.52 5.63
N ASP A 200 -20.65 11.16 4.96
CA ASP A 200 -21.55 10.08 5.40
C ASP A 200 -20.97 8.68 5.09
N ILE A 201 -19.98 8.60 4.21
CA ILE A 201 -19.29 7.36 3.86
C ILE A 201 -17.99 7.25 4.67
N ILE A 202 -17.87 6.20 5.48
CA ILE A 202 -16.65 5.91 6.24
C ILE A 202 -15.58 5.38 5.28
N LEU A 203 -14.46 6.12 5.14
CA LEU A 203 -13.30 5.67 4.36
C LEU A 203 -12.37 4.85 5.26
N LEU A 204 -12.18 3.57 4.92
CA LEU A 204 -11.39 2.62 5.71
C LEU A 204 -10.20 2.08 4.91
N ASP A 205 -9.00 2.15 5.46
CA ASP A 205 -7.80 1.55 4.90
C ASP A 205 -7.17 0.50 5.86
N SER A 206 -6.04 -0.09 5.45
CA SER A 206 -5.40 -1.17 6.21
C SER A 206 -4.14 -0.73 6.96
N GLY A 207 -3.76 0.55 6.93
CA GLY A 207 -2.45 1.02 7.40
C GLY A 207 -2.15 0.66 8.85
N GLU A 208 -3.04 1.05 9.77
CA GLU A 208 -2.88 0.78 11.20
C GLU A 208 -2.85 -0.74 11.51
N ALA A 209 -3.71 -1.51 10.85
CA ALA A 209 -3.76 -2.96 11.06
C ALA A 209 -2.43 -3.65 10.66
N ILE A 210 -1.81 -3.20 9.58
CA ILE A 210 -0.51 -3.70 9.15
C ILE A 210 0.60 -3.27 10.11
N ALA A 211 0.62 -2.02 10.56
CA ALA A 211 1.59 -1.54 11.55
C ALA A 211 1.51 -2.37 12.85
N ARG A 212 0.30 -2.62 13.37
CA ARG A 212 0.07 -3.50 14.54
C ARG A 212 0.53 -4.94 14.28
N ARG A 213 0.34 -5.47 13.07
CA ARG A 213 0.81 -6.83 12.73
C ARG A 213 2.33 -6.91 12.71
N VAL A 214 3.02 -5.93 12.16
CA VAL A 214 4.48 -5.83 12.19
C VAL A 214 4.98 -5.76 13.62
N GLN A 215 4.37 -4.91 14.46
CA GLN A 215 4.68 -4.80 15.87
C GLN A 215 4.61 -6.14 16.61
N GLN A 216 3.53 -6.90 16.40
CA GLN A 216 3.35 -8.22 17.00
C GLN A 216 4.47 -9.19 16.60
N LEU A 217 4.82 -9.22 15.30
CA LEU A 217 5.84 -10.14 14.78
C LEU A 217 7.25 -9.80 15.24
N LEU A 218 7.54 -8.52 15.43
CA LEU A 218 8.83 -8.06 15.96
C LEU A 218 8.89 -8.12 17.49
N HIS A 219 7.80 -8.52 18.17
CA HIS A 219 7.68 -8.51 19.64
C HIS A 219 8.07 -7.15 20.26
N SER A 220 7.74 -6.07 19.55
CA SER A 220 8.10 -4.72 19.96
C SER A 220 7.03 -4.13 20.87
N ASN A 221 7.45 -3.60 22.01
CA ASN A 221 6.55 -2.85 22.88
C ASN A 221 6.22 -1.48 22.26
N VAL A 222 5.01 -0.98 22.50
CA VAL A 222 4.65 0.39 22.16
C VAL A 222 5.47 1.33 23.02
N MET A 223 6.27 2.17 22.41
CA MET A 223 7.06 3.19 23.11
C MET A 223 6.55 4.57 22.67
N HIS A 224 5.50 5.07 23.33
CA HIS A 224 4.82 6.32 22.96
C HIS A 224 5.63 7.61 23.23
N GLU A 225 6.77 7.51 23.91
CA GLU A 225 7.52 8.69 24.38
C GLU A 225 8.95 8.81 23.80
N LEU A 226 9.32 7.96 22.83
CA LEU A 226 10.65 8.11 22.22
C LEU A 226 10.59 9.09 21.04
N GLU A 227 11.54 10.03 21.04
CA GLU A 227 11.88 10.76 19.84
C GLU A 227 12.20 9.77 18.69
N PRO A 228 11.71 10.01 17.47
CA PRO A 228 12.00 9.14 16.35
C PRO A 228 13.52 9.01 16.15
N ASN A 229 14.02 7.79 16.28
CA ASN A 229 15.44 7.48 16.06
C ASN A 229 15.54 6.32 15.05
N TYR A 230 15.10 6.58 13.83
CA TYR A 230 15.19 5.63 12.75
C TYR A 230 15.92 6.21 11.54
N ILE A 231 16.60 5.34 10.81
CA ILE A 231 17.13 5.63 9.48
C ILE A 231 16.09 5.15 8.46
N ALA A 232 15.75 5.99 7.51
CA ALA A 232 14.89 5.63 6.39
C ALA A 232 15.65 5.81 5.08
N ASN A 233 15.70 4.75 4.27
CA ASN A 233 16.30 4.75 2.94
C ASN A 233 15.26 4.36 1.89
N ALA A 234 15.31 4.98 0.71
CA ALA A 234 14.44 4.67 -0.41
C ALA A 234 15.23 4.08 -1.58
N TYR A 235 14.63 3.09 -2.23
CA TYR A 235 15.15 2.41 -3.41
C TYR A 235 14.04 2.33 -4.46
N TYR A 236 14.37 2.63 -5.72
CA TYR A 236 13.35 2.67 -6.77
C TYR A 236 13.87 2.18 -8.11
N THR A 237 12.97 1.67 -8.96
CA THR A 237 13.23 1.35 -10.35
C THR A 237 12.62 2.39 -11.29
N GLY A 238 13.10 2.45 -12.53
CA GLY A 238 12.58 3.40 -13.52
C GLY A 238 13.04 4.84 -13.25
N ASP A 239 12.33 5.78 -13.85
CA ASP A 239 12.56 7.22 -13.66
C ASP A 239 11.43 7.81 -12.82
N ILE A 240 11.80 8.60 -11.82
CA ILE A 240 10.85 9.35 -11.00
C ILE A 240 11.00 10.84 -11.27
N SER A 241 9.91 11.59 -11.14
CA SER A 241 9.91 13.04 -11.32
C SER A 241 10.65 13.75 -10.19
N ASP A 242 11.07 14.99 -10.45
CA ASP A 242 11.67 15.85 -9.42
C ASP A 242 10.72 16.07 -8.23
N GLY A 243 9.41 16.12 -8.48
CA GLY A 243 8.40 16.23 -7.43
C GLY A 243 8.38 15.02 -6.51
N LEU A 244 8.45 13.79 -7.05
CA LEU A 244 8.56 12.57 -6.23
C LEU A 244 9.90 12.50 -5.49
N MET A 245 10.99 12.91 -6.13
CA MET A 245 12.29 13.00 -5.47
C MET A 245 12.23 13.99 -4.28
N GLN A 246 11.59 15.13 -4.45
CA GLN A 246 11.41 16.11 -3.39
C GLN A 246 10.51 15.58 -2.27
N LEU A 247 9.42 14.84 -2.60
CA LEU A 247 8.58 14.18 -1.61
C LEU A 247 9.42 13.23 -0.73
N LEU A 248 10.23 12.37 -1.33
CA LEU A 248 11.06 11.42 -0.57
C LEU A 248 12.02 12.14 0.38
N LYS A 249 12.66 13.23 -0.07
CA LYS A 249 13.52 14.05 0.78
C LYS A 249 12.74 14.68 1.95
N THR A 250 11.55 15.21 1.70
CA THR A 250 10.68 15.82 2.74
C THR A 250 10.18 14.77 3.75
N LYS A 251 10.04 13.50 3.32
CA LYS A 251 9.69 12.38 4.20
C LYS A 251 10.87 11.87 5.03
N GLY A 252 12.06 12.50 4.92
CA GLY A 252 13.21 12.18 5.76
C GLY A 252 14.02 10.97 5.30
N PHE A 253 13.92 10.57 4.02
CA PHE A 253 14.80 9.52 3.50
C PHE A 253 16.22 10.05 3.36
N GLU A 254 17.18 9.39 4.05
CA GLU A 254 18.59 9.78 4.07
C GLU A 254 19.28 9.44 2.75
N GLN A 255 18.97 8.27 2.21
CA GLN A 255 19.50 7.81 0.93
C GLN A 255 18.35 7.45 0.00
N ILE A 256 18.43 7.96 -1.23
CA ILE A 256 17.46 7.67 -2.29
C ILE A 256 18.25 7.14 -3.48
N LYS A 257 18.11 5.83 -3.78
CA LYS A 257 18.95 5.13 -4.75
C LYS A 257 18.12 4.48 -5.85
N LYS A 258 18.57 4.68 -7.09
CA LYS A 258 17.97 4.01 -8.25
C LYS A 258 18.53 2.60 -8.41
N LEU A 259 17.65 1.66 -8.76
CA LEU A 259 17.95 0.26 -9.05
C LEU A 259 17.69 -0.08 -10.51
N THR A 260 18.40 -1.09 -11.00
CA THR A 260 18.00 -1.78 -12.24
C THR A 260 16.72 -2.57 -12.03
N ALA A 261 16.08 -3.04 -13.11
CA ALA A 261 14.90 -3.90 -13.05
C ALA A 261 15.13 -5.22 -12.26
N ASN A 262 16.37 -5.62 -12.04
CA ASN A 262 16.76 -6.81 -11.27
C ASN A 262 17.29 -6.49 -9.87
N GLY A 263 17.06 -5.28 -9.38
CA GLY A 263 17.40 -4.89 -8.00
C GLY A 263 18.87 -4.52 -7.74
N GLN A 264 19.70 -4.37 -8.77
CA GLN A 264 21.07 -3.93 -8.61
C GLN A 264 21.16 -2.40 -8.53
N LEU A 265 22.02 -1.88 -7.64
CA LEU A 265 22.29 -0.45 -7.55
C LEU A 265 22.88 0.09 -8.86
N ILE A 266 22.30 1.16 -9.37
CA ILE A 266 22.88 1.93 -10.46
C ILE A 266 23.92 2.88 -9.84
N LYS A 267 25.17 2.78 -10.35
CA LYS A 267 26.29 3.63 -9.89
C LYS A 267 26.13 5.07 -10.38
#